data_b7664e644be5fa3f44059e7b823bb394
#
_entry.id   b7664e644be5fa3f44059e7b823bb394
#
_cell.length_a   1.000
_cell.length_b   1.000
_cell.length_c   1.000
_cell.angle_alpha   90.00
_cell.angle_beta   90.00
_cell.angle_gamma   90.00
#
_symmetry.space_group_name_H-M   'P 1'
#
loop_
_entity.id
_entity.type
_entity.pdbx_description
1 polymer ?
#
loop_
_entity_poly.entity_id
_entity_poly.type
_entity_poly.pdbx_seq_one_letter_code
_entity_poly.pdbx_strand_id
1 'polypeptide(L)'
;MKFGFPMAGAMTILSYGGISYASAYEASGQMEYLQDAVKWGTDYIIKAHVSAEEFYCQVGNGDVDHAYPGRPETMTVARPAYSLTPSRPGSDCAGESAAALASASILFEDTDPAYSATLIEHARQLFAFADTYRGIYSNSISDAAKFYKYDCDSISSSNI
;
A
#
# COMPACT_ATOMS: atom_id res chain seq x y z
N MET A 1 12.86 6.03 4.29
CA MET A 1 12.02 4.90 4.73
C MET A 1 10.70 4.94 3.99
N LYS A 2 10.09 3.77 3.77
CA LYS A 2 8.76 3.62 3.17
C LYS A 2 7.96 2.63 4.00
N PHE A 3 6.85 3.08 4.55
CA PHE A 3 5.85 2.22 5.17
C PHE A 3 4.72 1.96 4.17
N GLY A 4 4.52 0.71 3.79
CA GLY A 4 3.52 0.30 2.80
C GLY A 4 2.09 0.58 3.25
N PHE A 5 1.77 0.29 4.51
CA PHE A 5 0.43 0.43 5.04
C PHE A 5 -0.15 1.86 4.93
N PRO A 6 0.49 2.92 5.49
CA PRO A 6 -0.04 4.29 5.34
C PRO A 6 0.02 4.81 3.90
N MET A 7 0.98 4.34 3.11
CA MET A 7 1.04 4.72 1.71
C MET A 7 -0.15 4.12 0.93
N ALA A 8 -0.47 2.86 1.16
CA ALA A 8 -1.63 2.22 0.56
C ALA A 8 -2.91 2.94 0.95
N GLY A 9 -3.11 3.26 2.24
CA GLY A 9 -4.26 4.04 2.71
C GLY A 9 -4.38 5.42 2.03
N ALA A 10 -3.26 6.11 1.83
CA ALA A 10 -3.26 7.36 1.08
C ALA A 10 -3.70 7.17 -0.38
N MET A 11 -3.23 6.11 -1.05
CA MET A 11 -3.64 5.82 -2.43
C MET A 11 -5.12 5.42 -2.52
N THR A 12 -5.64 4.65 -1.55
CA THR A 12 -7.06 4.33 -1.45
C THR A 12 -7.91 5.59 -1.39
N ILE A 13 -7.58 6.51 -0.46
CA ILE A 13 -8.33 7.74 -0.24
C ILE A 13 -8.26 8.68 -1.45
N LEU A 14 -7.09 8.85 -2.05
CA LEU A 14 -6.91 9.68 -3.24
C LEU A 14 -7.69 9.14 -4.43
N SER A 15 -7.60 7.83 -4.70
CA SER A 15 -8.35 7.18 -5.77
C SER A 15 -9.86 7.32 -5.56
N TYR A 16 -10.33 7.04 -4.34
CA TYR A 16 -11.75 7.19 -3.99
C TYR A 16 -12.23 8.64 -4.14
N GLY A 17 -11.40 9.62 -3.75
CA GLY A 17 -11.66 11.04 -3.96
C GLY A 17 -11.84 11.38 -5.45
N GLY A 18 -10.94 10.87 -6.31
CA GLY A 18 -11.02 11.04 -7.77
C GLY A 18 -12.28 10.45 -8.38
N ILE A 19 -12.69 9.25 -7.93
CA ILE A 19 -13.91 8.59 -8.37
C ILE A 19 -15.16 9.37 -7.90
N SER A 20 -15.21 9.72 -6.62
CA SER A 20 -16.40 10.34 -6.01
C SER A 20 -16.62 11.79 -6.43
N TYR A 21 -15.56 12.51 -6.76
CA TYR A 21 -15.58 13.93 -7.10
C TYR A 21 -14.97 14.21 -8.48
N ALA A 22 -15.10 13.27 -9.42
CA ALA A 22 -14.51 13.37 -10.76
C ALA A 22 -14.82 14.71 -11.44
N SER A 23 -16.09 15.14 -11.45
CA SER A 23 -16.48 16.40 -12.05
C SER A 23 -15.82 17.65 -11.46
N ALA A 24 -15.50 17.64 -10.17
CA ALA A 24 -14.78 18.73 -9.52
C ALA A 24 -13.30 18.76 -9.92
N TYR A 25 -12.66 17.58 -10.01
CA TYR A 25 -11.29 17.46 -10.49
C TYR A 25 -11.17 17.88 -11.95
N GLU A 26 -12.10 17.49 -12.80
CA GLU A 26 -12.18 17.90 -14.22
C GLU A 26 -12.38 19.41 -14.35
N ALA A 27 -13.38 19.97 -13.67
CA ALA A 27 -13.68 21.40 -13.70
C ALA A 27 -12.52 22.28 -13.23
N SER A 28 -11.70 21.77 -12.30
CA SER A 28 -10.50 22.47 -11.81
C SER A 28 -9.23 22.19 -12.60
N GLY A 29 -9.28 21.26 -13.58
CA GLY A 29 -8.10 20.82 -14.34
C GLY A 29 -7.09 20.03 -13.51
N GLN A 30 -7.52 19.36 -12.43
CA GLN A 30 -6.64 18.66 -11.51
C GLN A 30 -6.67 17.13 -11.65
N MET A 31 -7.49 16.56 -12.55
CA MET A 31 -7.62 15.10 -12.68
C MET A 31 -6.31 14.44 -13.12
N GLU A 32 -5.59 15.01 -14.07
CA GLU A 32 -4.30 14.48 -14.54
C GLU A 32 -3.26 14.43 -13.39
N TYR A 33 -3.16 15.50 -12.59
CA TYR A 33 -2.25 15.53 -11.45
C TYR A 33 -2.62 14.52 -10.36
N LEU A 34 -3.91 14.28 -10.14
CA LEU A 34 -4.38 13.24 -9.24
C LEU A 34 -3.98 11.86 -9.76
N GLN A 35 -4.23 11.59 -11.05
CA GLN A 35 -3.88 10.32 -11.68
C GLN A 35 -2.37 10.07 -11.63
N ASP A 36 -1.55 11.07 -11.91
CA ASP A 36 -0.09 10.98 -11.80
C ASP A 36 0.36 10.64 -10.38
N ALA A 37 -0.21 11.29 -9.38
CA ALA A 37 0.11 11.02 -7.97
C ALA A 37 -0.31 9.60 -7.55
N VAL A 38 -1.50 9.16 -7.93
CA VAL A 38 -2.00 7.81 -7.66
C VAL A 38 -1.14 6.77 -8.38
N LYS A 39 -0.84 7.01 -9.66
CA LYS A 39 -0.01 6.11 -10.45
C LYS A 39 1.38 5.93 -9.84
N TRP A 40 2.01 7.01 -9.39
CA TRP A 40 3.32 6.95 -8.75
C TRP A 40 3.32 6.05 -7.50
N GLY A 41 2.27 6.12 -6.67
CA GLY A 41 2.13 5.27 -5.49
C GLY A 41 1.78 3.83 -5.83
N THR A 42 0.88 3.60 -6.78
CA THR A 42 0.44 2.26 -7.18
C THR A 42 1.52 1.50 -7.98
N ASP A 43 2.33 2.17 -8.79
CA ASP A 43 3.52 1.58 -9.43
C ASP A 43 4.51 1.04 -8.38
N TYR A 44 4.67 1.74 -7.25
CA TYR A 44 5.47 1.22 -6.15
C TYR A 44 4.85 -0.01 -5.49
N ILE A 45 3.53 -0.04 -5.26
CA ILE A 45 2.85 -1.20 -4.67
C ILE A 45 2.99 -2.42 -5.59
N ILE A 46 2.76 -2.25 -6.90
CA ILE A 46 2.97 -3.30 -7.91
C ILE A 46 4.41 -3.82 -7.86
N LYS A 47 5.40 -2.93 -7.84
CA LYS A 47 6.82 -3.31 -7.75
C LYS A 47 7.15 -4.06 -6.46
N ALA A 48 6.48 -3.73 -5.37
CA ALA A 48 6.67 -4.39 -4.08
C ALA A 48 5.98 -5.77 -3.99
N HIS A 49 4.99 -6.03 -4.84
CA HIS A 49 4.26 -7.29 -4.95
C HIS A 49 4.95 -8.20 -5.98
N VAL A 50 5.95 -8.95 -5.53
CA VAL A 50 6.86 -9.72 -6.38
C VAL A 50 6.32 -11.09 -6.79
N SER A 51 5.35 -11.62 -6.04
CA SER A 51 4.62 -12.84 -6.38
C SER A 51 3.29 -12.88 -5.61
N ALA A 52 2.38 -13.78 -5.98
CA ALA A 52 1.07 -13.94 -5.34
C ALA A 52 1.14 -14.16 -3.79
N GLU A 53 2.28 -14.64 -3.29
CA GLU A 53 2.49 -14.95 -1.87
C GLU A 53 3.68 -14.20 -1.24
N GLU A 54 4.21 -13.17 -1.93
CA GLU A 54 5.28 -12.34 -1.37
C GLU A 54 5.06 -10.86 -1.69
N PHE A 55 4.97 -10.06 -0.64
CA PHE A 55 4.76 -8.62 -0.72
C PHE A 55 5.69 -7.84 0.23
N TYR A 56 6.49 -6.91 -0.30
CA TYR A 56 7.36 -6.04 0.49
C TYR A 56 6.60 -4.86 1.07
N CYS A 57 6.24 -4.95 2.36
CA CYS A 57 5.44 -3.94 3.05
C CYS A 57 6.26 -2.77 3.61
N GLN A 58 7.58 -2.92 3.76
CA GLN A 58 8.44 -1.85 4.28
C GLN A 58 9.81 -1.83 3.62
N VAL A 59 10.35 -0.64 3.41
CA VAL A 59 11.74 -0.40 2.98
C VAL A 59 12.40 0.63 3.88
N GLY A 60 13.59 0.31 4.39
CA GLY A 60 14.35 1.09 5.36
C GLY A 60 13.97 0.75 6.81
N ASN A 61 14.93 0.91 7.71
CA ASN A 61 14.71 0.76 9.14
C ASN A 61 14.22 2.09 9.72
N GLY A 62 13.11 2.06 10.48
CA GLY A 62 12.47 3.26 11.00
C GLY A 62 13.34 4.04 11.98
N ASP A 63 14.00 3.37 12.92
CA ASP A 63 14.85 4.03 13.92
C ASP A 63 16.07 4.69 13.26
N VAL A 64 16.68 3.98 12.30
CA VAL A 64 17.86 4.50 11.56
C VAL A 64 17.50 5.73 10.74
N ASP A 65 16.36 5.70 10.04
CA ASP A 65 15.89 6.84 9.25
C ASP A 65 15.55 8.04 10.13
N HIS A 66 14.89 7.82 11.28
CA HIS A 66 14.54 8.90 12.21
C HIS A 66 15.74 9.49 12.94
N ALA A 67 16.78 8.69 13.16
CA ALA A 67 18.02 9.15 13.81
C ALA A 67 18.95 9.92 12.84
N TYR A 68 18.70 9.88 11.52
CA TYR A 68 19.55 10.53 10.55
C TYR A 68 19.29 12.05 10.52
N PRO A 69 20.28 12.90 10.84
CA PRO A 69 20.07 14.35 10.97
C PRO A 69 20.27 15.12 9.65
N GLY A 70 20.67 14.42 8.58
CA GLY A 70 21.03 15.02 7.29
C GLY A 70 19.89 15.11 6.30
N ARG A 71 20.19 15.59 5.10
CA ARG A 71 19.24 15.63 3.99
C ARG A 71 19.04 14.22 3.42
N PRO A 72 17.83 13.88 2.94
CA PRO A 72 17.56 12.56 2.33
C PRO A 72 18.50 12.21 1.18
N GLU A 73 18.91 13.21 0.38
CA GLU A 73 19.78 13.06 -0.78
C GLU A 73 21.20 12.63 -0.39
N THR A 74 21.63 12.91 0.83
CA THR A 74 22.95 12.55 1.36
C THR A 74 22.92 11.31 2.24
N MET A 75 21.76 10.67 2.40
CA MET A 75 21.59 9.50 3.25
C MET A 75 22.25 8.28 2.62
N THR A 76 23.25 7.72 3.28
CA THR A 76 23.99 6.52 2.86
C THR A 76 23.69 5.27 3.68
N VAL A 77 22.70 5.36 4.60
CA VAL A 77 22.32 4.24 5.48
C VAL A 77 21.72 3.08 4.68
N ALA A 78 21.89 1.87 5.22
CA ALA A 78 21.32 0.67 4.62
C ALA A 78 19.79 0.78 4.48
N ARG A 79 19.27 0.27 3.38
CA ARG A 79 17.83 0.29 3.04
C ARG A 79 17.28 -1.14 2.99
N PRO A 80 17.20 -1.87 4.11
CA PRO A 80 16.63 -3.21 4.12
C PRO A 80 15.19 -3.18 3.66
N ALA A 81 14.77 -4.23 2.94
CA ALA A 81 13.38 -4.42 2.54
C ALA A 81 12.80 -5.59 3.34
N TYR A 82 11.56 -5.43 3.81
CA TYR A 82 10.89 -6.40 4.67
C TYR A 82 9.65 -6.92 3.95
N SER A 83 9.63 -8.24 3.69
CA SER A 83 8.53 -8.91 3.02
C SER A 83 7.57 -9.59 3.98
N LEU A 84 6.32 -9.68 3.54
CA LEU A 84 5.27 -10.55 4.06
C LEU A 84 5.24 -11.82 3.21
N THR A 85 5.05 -12.96 3.87
CA THR A 85 4.99 -14.30 3.25
C THR A 85 3.97 -15.14 4.01
N PRO A 86 3.59 -16.35 3.55
CA PRO A 86 2.70 -17.25 4.29
C PRO A 86 3.12 -17.51 5.74
N SER A 87 4.44 -17.59 6.01
CA SER A 87 4.99 -17.79 7.35
C SER A 87 5.16 -16.49 8.17
N ARG A 88 5.03 -15.36 7.54
CA ARG A 88 5.15 -14.01 8.11
C ARG A 88 4.06 -13.11 7.53
N PRO A 89 2.79 -13.37 7.89
CA PRO A 89 1.64 -12.68 7.29
C PRO A 89 1.50 -11.22 7.76
N GLY A 90 0.65 -10.48 7.05
CA GLY A 90 0.32 -9.08 7.35
C GLY A 90 -0.92 -8.67 6.56
N SER A 91 -2.08 -9.19 7.00
CA SER A 91 -3.37 -9.00 6.31
C SER A 91 -3.77 -7.54 6.20
N ASP A 92 -3.42 -6.75 7.21
CA ASP A 92 -3.64 -5.30 7.30
C ASP A 92 -2.90 -4.55 6.17
N CYS A 93 -1.59 -4.77 6.03
CA CYS A 93 -0.80 -4.13 4.97
C CYS A 93 -1.17 -4.65 3.57
N ALA A 94 -1.34 -5.96 3.41
CA ALA A 94 -1.68 -6.56 2.13
C ALA A 94 -3.10 -6.21 1.69
N GLY A 95 -4.07 -6.24 2.62
CA GLY A 95 -5.47 -5.89 2.36
C GLY A 95 -5.65 -4.41 1.99
N GLU A 96 -4.99 -3.48 2.72
CA GLU A 96 -5.02 -2.07 2.36
C GLU A 96 -4.36 -1.81 0.99
N SER A 97 -3.26 -2.53 0.69
CA SER A 97 -2.64 -2.44 -0.63
C SER A 97 -3.54 -2.97 -1.74
N ALA A 98 -4.30 -4.04 -1.47
CA ALA A 98 -5.31 -4.54 -2.39
C ALA A 98 -6.42 -3.50 -2.63
N ALA A 99 -6.89 -2.83 -1.57
CA ALA A 99 -7.90 -1.77 -1.67
C ALA A 99 -7.39 -0.57 -2.50
N ALA A 100 -6.13 -0.17 -2.29
CA ALA A 100 -5.48 0.89 -3.05
C ALA A 100 -5.42 0.57 -4.55
N LEU A 101 -4.99 -0.64 -4.90
CA LEU A 101 -4.92 -1.06 -6.30
C LEU A 101 -6.31 -1.23 -6.92
N ALA A 102 -7.28 -1.76 -6.18
CA ALA A 102 -8.65 -1.92 -6.65
C ALA A 102 -9.33 -0.57 -6.92
N SER A 103 -9.21 0.39 -6.00
CA SER A 103 -9.76 1.73 -6.20
C SER A 103 -9.06 2.48 -7.35
N ALA A 104 -7.74 2.36 -7.47
CA ALA A 104 -7.01 2.92 -8.58
C ALA A 104 -7.40 2.28 -9.92
N SER A 105 -7.71 0.98 -9.97
CA SER A 105 -8.16 0.34 -11.22
C SER A 105 -9.43 0.98 -11.77
N ILE A 106 -10.35 1.38 -10.90
CA ILE A 106 -11.56 2.11 -11.30
C ILE A 106 -11.21 3.53 -11.79
N LEU A 107 -10.30 4.22 -11.11
CA LEU A 107 -9.88 5.57 -11.50
C LEU A 107 -9.22 5.60 -12.89
N PHE A 108 -8.57 4.52 -13.31
CA PHE A 108 -7.88 4.41 -14.61
C PHE A 108 -8.68 3.66 -15.67
N GLU A 109 -9.90 3.18 -15.38
CA GLU A 109 -10.66 2.31 -16.26
C GLU A 109 -10.84 2.89 -17.68
N ASP A 110 -11.18 4.17 -17.77
CA ASP A 110 -11.42 4.87 -19.03
C ASP A 110 -10.15 5.46 -19.65
N THR A 111 -9.16 5.87 -18.83
CA THR A 111 -7.98 6.60 -19.31
C THR A 111 -6.80 5.69 -19.64
N ASP A 112 -6.62 4.58 -18.92
CA ASP A 112 -5.59 3.56 -19.17
C ASP A 112 -6.12 2.15 -18.81
N PRO A 113 -6.96 1.54 -19.68
CA PRO A 113 -7.54 0.22 -19.43
C PRO A 113 -6.51 -0.89 -19.22
N ALA A 114 -5.33 -0.78 -19.84
CA ALA A 114 -4.27 -1.77 -19.68
C ALA A 114 -3.65 -1.69 -18.28
N TYR A 115 -3.43 -0.49 -17.78
CA TYR A 115 -2.97 -0.26 -16.43
C TYR A 115 -4.05 -0.67 -15.40
N SER A 116 -5.31 -0.33 -15.64
CA SER A 116 -6.45 -0.76 -14.82
C SER A 116 -6.50 -2.28 -14.68
N ALA A 117 -6.33 -3.03 -15.78
CA ALA A 117 -6.28 -4.49 -15.75
C ALA A 117 -5.10 -5.03 -14.91
N THR A 118 -3.94 -4.39 -14.99
CA THR A 118 -2.77 -4.74 -14.16
C THR A 118 -3.05 -4.50 -12.68
N LEU A 119 -3.62 -3.35 -12.35
CA LEU A 119 -3.97 -2.99 -10.97
C LEU A 119 -4.93 -3.99 -10.34
N ILE A 120 -6.01 -4.35 -11.03
CA ILE A 120 -7.02 -5.27 -10.48
C ILE A 120 -6.49 -6.70 -10.34
N GLU A 121 -5.57 -7.14 -11.21
CA GLU A 121 -4.92 -8.44 -11.08
C GLU A 121 -4.07 -8.52 -9.80
N HIS A 122 -3.21 -7.53 -9.56
CA HIS A 122 -2.43 -7.44 -8.33
C HIS A 122 -3.32 -7.29 -7.09
N ALA A 123 -4.41 -6.51 -7.18
CA ALA A 123 -5.36 -6.34 -6.09
C ALA A 123 -5.99 -7.67 -5.66
N ARG A 124 -6.42 -8.50 -6.61
CA ARG A 124 -7.01 -9.82 -6.34
C ARG A 124 -6.03 -10.77 -5.67
N GLN A 125 -4.77 -10.78 -6.12
CA GLN A 125 -3.73 -11.62 -5.54
C GLN A 125 -3.41 -11.19 -4.11
N LEU A 126 -3.23 -9.89 -3.85
CA LEU A 126 -2.97 -9.36 -2.51
C LEU A 126 -4.15 -9.59 -1.56
N PHE A 127 -5.39 -9.46 -2.04
CA PHE A 127 -6.57 -9.76 -1.24
C PHE A 127 -6.64 -11.26 -0.88
N ALA A 128 -6.41 -12.14 -1.85
CA ALA A 128 -6.38 -13.58 -1.61
C ALA A 128 -5.28 -13.97 -0.62
N PHE A 129 -4.09 -13.37 -0.74
CA PHE A 129 -2.99 -13.54 0.22
C PHE A 129 -3.41 -13.09 1.63
N ALA A 130 -3.99 -11.88 1.76
CA ALA A 130 -4.40 -11.32 3.04
C ALA A 130 -5.49 -12.15 3.74
N ASP A 131 -6.44 -12.69 2.97
CA ASP A 131 -7.53 -13.51 3.50
C ASP A 131 -7.06 -14.93 3.88
N THR A 132 -6.17 -15.51 3.09
CA THR A 132 -5.66 -16.86 3.32
C THR A 132 -4.66 -16.91 4.47
N TYR A 133 -3.72 -15.96 4.53
CA TYR A 133 -2.63 -15.92 5.52
C TYR A 133 -2.83 -14.77 6.49
N ARG A 134 -3.71 -14.96 7.47
CA ARG A 134 -4.12 -13.90 8.39
C ARG A 134 -3.07 -13.61 9.46
N GLY A 135 -2.82 -12.33 9.70
CA GLY A 135 -1.91 -11.84 10.75
C GLY A 135 -1.67 -10.34 10.64
N ILE A 136 -1.13 -9.77 11.70
CA ILE A 136 -0.79 -8.34 11.79
C ILE A 136 0.64 -8.15 11.28
N TYR A 137 0.84 -7.24 10.32
CA TYR A 137 2.15 -7.05 9.69
C TYR A 137 3.25 -6.62 10.68
N SER A 138 2.91 -5.86 11.73
CA SER A 138 3.87 -5.44 12.75
C SER A 138 4.37 -6.59 13.64
N ASN A 139 3.67 -7.73 13.67
CA ASN A 139 4.17 -8.95 14.30
C ASN A 139 5.21 -9.66 13.40
N SER A 140 5.03 -9.57 12.09
CA SER A 140 5.95 -10.13 11.08
C SER A 140 7.15 -9.23 10.79
N ILE A 141 6.95 -7.91 10.86
CA ILE A 141 7.96 -6.87 10.67
C ILE A 141 8.08 -6.07 11.97
N SER A 142 8.88 -6.56 12.91
CA SER A 142 9.01 -5.96 14.25
C SER A 142 9.49 -4.50 14.24
N ASP A 143 10.21 -4.09 13.21
CA ASP A 143 10.63 -2.70 13.01
C ASP A 143 9.43 -1.76 12.87
N ALA A 144 8.32 -2.23 12.31
CA ALA A 144 7.08 -1.46 12.18
C ALA A 144 6.32 -1.30 13.50
N ALA A 145 6.52 -2.18 14.48
CA ALA A 145 5.73 -2.25 15.70
C ALA A 145 5.78 -0.98 16.57
N LYS A 146 6.83 -0.18 16.44
CA LYS A 146 6.94 1.11 17.14
C LYS A 146 6.06 2.20 16.53
N PHE A 147 5.71 2.07 15.24
CA PHE A 147 5.00 3.09 14.47
C PHE A 147 3.56 2.67 14.20
N TYR A 148 3.33 1.39 13.96
CA TYR A 148 2.04 0.82 13.55
C TYR A 148 1.73 -0.43 14.38
N LYS A 149 1.55 -0.24 15.69
CA LYS A 149 1.03 -1.26 16.58
C LYS A 149 -0.42 -0.97 16.86
N TYR A 150 -1.30 -1.83 16.41
CA TYR A 150 -2.72 -1.82 16.76
C TYR A 150 -3.13 -3.20 17.22
N ASP A 151 -4.12 -3.22 18.09
CA ASP A 151 -4.70 -4.43 18.64
C ASP A 151 -5.94 -4.77 17.83
N CYS A 152 -5.87 -5.78 16.98
CA CYS A 152 -7.00 -6.27 16.21
C CYS A 152 -7.83 -7.31 16.97
N ASP A 153 -7.54 -7.60 18.22
CA ASP A 153 -8.25 -8.61 19.03
C ASP A 153 -9.72 -8.24 19.26
N SER A 154 -10.09 -6.97 19.09
CA SER A 154 -11.46 -6.51 19.21
C SER A 154 -12.36 -6.79 17.99
N ILE A 155 -11.79 -7.24 16.86
CA ILE A 155 -12.55 -7.47 15.60
C ILE A 155 -12.84 -8.96 15.38
N SER A 156 -12.22 -9.86 16.12
CA SER A 156 -12.23 -11.29 15.81
C SER A 156 -13.40 -12.10 16.38
N SER A 157 -14.32 -11.55 17.16
CA SER A 157 -15.34 -12.36 17.85
C SER A 157 -16.80 -11.91 17.71
N SER A 158 -17.11 -10.91 16.91
CA SER A 158 -18.51 -10.54 16.68
C SER A 158 -18.74 -10.11 15.23
N ASN A 159 -19.44 -10.95 14.51
CA ASN A 159 -20.09 -10.71 13.23
C ASN A 159 -19.25 -10.99 11.96
N ILE A 160 -19.18 -12.24 11.61
CA ILE A 160 -19.48 -12.71 10.24
C ILE A 160 -20.53 -13.80 10.35
#